data_e1431682113b8967f3fa8fa04cb7650b
#
_entry.id   e1431682113b8967f3fa8fa04cb7650b
#
_cell.length_a   1.000
_cell.length_b   1.000
_cell.length_c   1.000
_cell.angle_alpha   90.00
_cell.angle_beta   90.00
_cell.angle_gamma   90.00
#
_symmetry.space_group_name_H-M   'P 1'
#
loop_
_entity.id
_entity.type
_entity.pdbx_description
1 polymer ?
#
loop_
_entity_poly.entity_id
_entity_poly.type
_entity_poly.pdbx_seq_one_letter_code
_entity_poly.pdbx_strand_id
1 'polypeptide(L)'
;MKKVIIVGGGISGLTAGIVLQNSGFETHIYEKNPIGGGELTGWKRDGIYIDNCIDWLTNSKADDSEMYALWKDIGMLGEDIMMCSKDKFFSYTADGKTVTFWRDLERTRKEMLEISPEDEENIEKFINTVKIGEVFTVPANKPMDKFGLKELKKFMPFLKGMGAIRKAYAGMSLQDLADSFKSPVIGKAFTMMHPANTQAFSFIVSYATITSGSGDIPVGGSLAAALRICDRYKEVGGTLHTNCPVKKIVIAGKAASGVLLEDGTEVNADYVIAATDANHCFTKLLPAEYMPKKMKAVFDDKEHYSTFSKFHAIYLIDGKVGIPEDTSFWKCDGPMIGRTKMNACGTLCYDYDPETYPAEDKTLIQVKVIQYLEDCLEWIDLASKDKAAYDARRQEYADRLMAEIVKRYPEAEGKIRLIDTWTPATYASRCNSYNGAYMSFVADKDSKTVTTPGVIKQLKNVFLAGQWNMGSGGLPPAAVQGKFAAWRICKKEGVPCK
;
A
#
# COMPACT_ATOMS: atom_id res chain seq x y z
N MET A 1 -2.41 -25.98 24.46
CA MET A 1 -2.71 -24.80 23.62
C MET A 1 -2.43 -25.20 22.17
N LYS A 2 -3.26 -24.80 21.20
CA LYS A 2 -3.02 -25.08 19.78
C LYS A 2 -1.91 -24.16 19.27
N LYS A 3 -0.97 -24.73 18.52
CA LYS A 3 0.18 -24.02 17.95
C LYS A 3 -0.10 -23.58 16.52
N VAL A 4 0.09 -22.29 16.24
CA VAL A 4 -0.06 -21.70 14.92
C VAL A 4 1.28 -21.14 14.44
N ILE A 5 1.75 -21.63 13.31
CA ILE A 5 2.89 -21.04 12.61
C ILE A 5 2.39 -20.06 11.56
N ILE A 6 3.02 -18.88 11.53
CA ILE A 6 2.73 -17.81 10.59
C ILE A 6 4.00 -17.58 9.75
N VAL A 7 3.86 -17.73 8.45
CA VAL A 7 4.96 -17.52 7.49
C VAL A 7 4.90 -16.09 6.96
N GLY A 8 5.85 -15.27 7.37
CA GLY A 8 5.95 -13.85 7.02
C GLY A 8 5.52 -12.92 8.15
N GLY A 9 6.43 -12.04 8.56
CA GLY A 9 6.27 -11.04 9.61
C GLY A 9 5.82 -9.66 9.11
N GLY A 10 5.15 -9.59 7.97
CA GLY A 10 4.49 -8.37 7.50
C GLY A 10 3.26 -8.04 8.35
N ILE A 11 2.63 -6.87 8.11
CA ILE A 11 1.46 -6.41 8.87
C ILE A 11 0.35 -7.48 8.96
N SER A 12 0.16 -8.25 7.92
CA SER A 12 -0.84 -9.32 7.88
C SER A 12 -0.52 -10.46 8.85
N GLY A 13 0.72 -10.92 8.88
CA GLY A 13 1.18 -11.97 9.79
C GLY A 13 1.19 -11.51 11.24
N LEU A 14 1.66 -10.30 11.49
CA LEU A 14 1.66 -9.68 12.82
C LEU A 14 0.24 -9.52 13.36
N THR A 15 -0.70 -9.01 12.54
CA THR A 15 -2.12 -8.90 12.92
C THR A 15 -2.72 -10.28 13.26
N ALA A 16 -2.47 -11.29 12.42
CA ALA A 16 -2.95 -12.65 12.68
C ALA A 16 -2.38 -13.20 14.00
N GLY A 17 -1.09 -12.97 14.26
CA GLY A 17 -0.41 -13.40 15.48
C GLY A 17 -0.97 -12.74 16.74
N ILE A 18 -1.18 -11.42 16.74
CA ILE A 18 -1.74 -10.66 17.86
C ILE A 18 -3.16 -11.17 18.19
N VAL A 19 -4.02 -11.28 17.18
CA VAL A 19 -5.41 -11.75 17.36
C VAL A 19 -5.46 -13.18 17.88
N LEU A 20 -4.61 -14.07 17.38
CA LEU A 20 -4.55 -15.46 17.85
C LEU A 20 -4.00 -15.58 19.26
N GLN A 21 -2.96 -14.82 19.64
CA GLN A 21 -2.46 -14.78 21.01
C GLN A 21 -3.55 -14.35 21.99
N ASN A 22 -4.25 -13.26 21.69
CA ASN A 22 -5.35 -12.77 22.50
C ASN A 22 -6.52 -13.77 22.58
N SER A 23 -6.63 -14.66 21.60
CA SER A 23 -7.64 -15.72 21.53
C SER A 23 -7.20 -17.06 22.17
N GLY A 24 -5.99 -17.13 22.76
CA GLY A 24 -5.49 -18.27 23.52
C GLY A 24 -4.76 -19.32 22.69
N PHE A 25 -4.16 -18.96 21.58
CA PHE A 25 -3.28 -19.82 20.78
C PHE A 25 -1.81 -19.53 21.08
N GLU A 26 -0.94 -20.51 20.89
CA GLU A 26 0.51 -20.34 20.82
C GLU A 26 0.88 -19.95 19.40
N THR A 27 1.53 -18.78 19.18
CA THR A 27 1.87 -18.32 17.84
C THR A 27 3.36 -18.07 17.66
N HIS A 28 3.89 -18.50 16.51
CA HIS A 28 5.26 -18.26 16.09
C HIS A 28 5.24 -17.68 14.68
N ILE A 29 5.81 -16.49 14.51
CA ILE A 29 6.01 -15.85 13.21
C ILE A 29 7.46 -16.12 12.75
N TYR A 30 7.61 -16.62 11.53
CA TYR A 30 8.90 -16.81 10.87
C TYR A 30 9.06 -15.77 9.76
N GLU A 31 10.01 -14.85 9.95
CA GLU A 31 10.32 -13.75 9.04
C GLU A 31 11.74 -13.89 8.49
N LYS A 32 11.90 -13.77 7.18
CA LYS A 32 13.21 -13.89 6.51
C LYS A 32 14.14 -12.69 6.74
N ASN A 33 13.56 -11.51 6.95
CA ASN A 33 14.30 -10.27 7.17
C ASN A 33 14.71 -10.11 8.65
N PRO A 34 15.68 -9.22 8.95
CA PRO A 34 16.11 -8.96 10.32
C PRO A 34 15.08 -8.24 11.18
N ILE A 35 14.06 -7.62 10.56
CA ILE A 35 12.95 -6.94 11.24
C ILE A 35 11.62 -7.32 10.59
N GLY A 36 10.55 -7.35 11.39
CA GLY A 36 9.18 -7.47 10.89
C GLY A 36 8.69 -6.19 10.20
N GLY A 37 7.45 -6.24 9.66
CA GLY A 37 6.78 -5.14 8.99
C GLY A 37 6.53 -5.40 7.49
N GLY A 38 7.38 -6.20 6.84
CA GLY A 38 7.28 -6.45 5.40
C GLY A 38 7.54 -5.17 4.59
N GLU A 39 6.53 -4.72 3.80
CA GLU A 39 6.60 -3.46 3.05
C GLU A 39 6.37 -2.23 3.93
N LEU A 40 5.71 -2.37 5.08
CA LEU A 40 5.64 -1.34 6.12
C LEU A 40 7.01 -1.23 6.79
N THR A 41 7.86 -0.38 6.26
CA THR A 41 9.25 -0.26 6.67
C THR A 41 9.87 1.08 6.28
N GLY A 42 11.02 1.35 6.82
CA GLY A 42 11.92 2.44 6.46
C GLY A 42 13.34 2.09 6.88
N TRP A 43 14.27 2.93 6.53
CA TRP A 43 15.69 2.77 6.91
C TRP A 43 16.39 4.11 7.02
N LYS A 44 17.66 4.10 7.44
CA LYS A 44 18.49 5.31 7.49
C LYS A 44 19.63 5.24 6.50
N ARG A 45 19.94 6.36 5.85
CA ARG A 45 21.15 6.61 5.08
C ARG A 45 21.77 7.93 5.52
N ASP A 46 23.05 7.95 5.83
CA ASP A 46 23.75 9.15 6.30
C ASP A 46 23.03 9.87 7.46
N GLY A 47 22.40 9.10 8.34
CA GLY A 47 21.60 9.63 9.44
C GLY A 47 20.18 10.10 9.04
N ILE A 48 19.88 10.20 7.75
CA ILE A 48 18.55 10.61 7.24
C ILE A 48 17.61 9.41 7.23
N TYR A 49 16.42 9.58 7.78
CA TYR A 49 15.37 8.57 7.72
C TYR A 49 14.66 8.59 6.36
N ILE A 50 14.42 7.40 5.82
CA ILE A 50 13.76 7.16 4.54
C ILE A 50 12.50 6.34 4.78
N ASP A 51 11.34 6.87 4.41
CA ASP A 51 10.07 6.15 4.49
C ASP A 51 9.76 5.42 3.19
N ASN A 52 9.24 4.19 3.30
CA ASN A 52 8.90 3.40 2.12
C ASN A 52 7.40 3.30 1.85
N CYS A 53 6.53 3.47 2.85
CA CYS A 53 5.18 2.89 2.73
C CYS A 53 4.03 3.88 2.94
N ILE A 54 3.98 4.59 4.07
CA ILE A 54 2.79 5.35 4.45
C ILE A 54 2.78 6.73 3.79
N ASP A 55 2.04 6.89 2.70
CA ASP A 55 1.71 8.20 2.13
C ASP A 55 0.44 8.80 2.82
N TRP A 56 -0.47 7.93 3.27
CA TRP A 56 -1.61 8.20 4.16
C TRP A 56 -2.09 6.87 4.78
N LEU A 57 -2.70 6.92 5.96
CA LEU A 57 -3.26 5.75 6.63
C LEU A 57 -4.78 5.80 6.61
N THR A 58 -5.40 4.94 5.80
CA THR A 58 -6.86 4.84 5.70
C THR A 58 -7.48 4.39 7.02
N ASN A 59 -8.58 5.04 7.42
CA ASN A 59 -9.25 4.85 8.71
C ASN A 59 -8.35 5.20 9.92
N SER A 60 -7.54 6.27 9.78
CA SER A 60 -6.72 6.80 10.88
C SER A 60 -7.51 7.67 11.86
N LYS A 61 -8.68 8.18 11.45
CA LYS A 61 -9.55 9.03 12.31
C LYS A 61 -10.08 8.23 13.48
N ALA A 62 -9.99 8.83 14.67
CA ALA A 62 -10.58 8.29 15.88
C ALA A 62 -12.12 8.30 15.77
N ASP A 63 -12.70 7.14 15.54
CA ASP A 63 -14.12 6.89 15.42
C ASP A 63 -14.48 5.48 15.90
N ASP A 64 -15.74 5.05 15.74
CA ASP A 64 -16.23 3.73 16.10
C ASP A 64 -16.09 2.69 14.98
N SER A 65 -15.29 2.97 13.95
CA SER A 65 -15.06 2.05 12.85
C SER A 65 -14.29 0.81 13.31
N GLU A 66 -14.61 -0.33 12.69
CA GLU A 66 -13.92 -1.59 12.98
C GLU A 66 -12.45 -1.54 12.59
N MET A 67 -12.12 -0.73 11.58
CA MET A 67 -10.74 -0.61 11.12
C MET A 67 -9.90 0.25 12.05
N TYR A 68 -10.44 1.36 12.57
CA TYR A 68 -9.75 2.15 13.59
C TYR A 68 -9.50 1.32 14.86
N ALA A 69 -10.50 0.57 15.32
CA ALA A 69 -10.34 -0.35 16.45
C ALA A 69 -9.22 -1.39 16.18
N LEU A 70 -9.17 -1.96 14.96
CA LEU A 70 -8.08 -2.88 14.58
C LEU A 70 -6.71 -2.20 14.60
N TRP A 71 -6.60 -0.96 14.12
CA TRP A 71 -5.34 -0.21 14.18
C TRP A 71 -4.85 -0.02 15.61
N LYS A 72 -5.75 0.27 16.55
CA LYS A 72 -5.42 0.34 18.00
C LYS A 72 -5.02 -1.02 18.56
N ASP A 73 -5.78 -2.07 18.29
CA ASP A 73 -5.54 -3.42 18.80
C ASP A 73 -4.13 -3.94 18.46
N ILE A 74 -3.67 -3.64 17.25
CA ILE A 74 -2.35 -4.10 16.78
C ILE A 74 -1.20 -3.12 17.10
N GLY A 75 -1.46 -1.95 17.68
CA GLY A 75 -0.42 -0.95 18.00
C GLY A 75 0.01 -0.07 16.83
N MET A 76 -0.75 -0.05 15.72
CA MET A 76 -0.54 0.92 14.63
C MET A 76 -0.86 2.33 15.09
N LEU A 77 -1.95 2.50 15.86
CA LEU A 77 -2.44 3.74 16.45
C LEU A 77 -2.62 3.56 17.97
N GLY A 78 -2.55 4.66 18.72
CA GLY A 78 -2.71 4.72 20.18
C GLY A 78 -2.97 6.15 20.62
N GLU A 79 -3.29 6.34 21.91
CA GLU A 79 -3.54 7.68 22.48
C GLU A 79 -2.26 8.51 22.61
N ASP A 80 -1.12 7.82 22.71
CA ASP A 80 0.23 8.37 22.81
C ASP A 80 0.92 8.56 21.45
N ILE A 81 0.25 8.19 20.35
CA ILE A 81 0.82 8.32 19.01
C ILE A 81 0.29 9.60 18.36
N MET A 82 1.19 10.56 18.17
CA MET A 82 0.87 11.78 17.44
C MET A 82 0.64 11.49 15.96
N MET A 83 -0.27 12.26 15.35
CA MET A 83 -0.65 12.12 13.96
C MET A 83 -0.33 13.40 13.18
N CYS A 84 0.28 13.26 12.02
CA CYS A 84 0.46 14.34 11.06
C CYS A 84 -0.73 14.41 10.12
N SER A 85 -1.42 15.53 10.10
CA SER A 85 -2.50 15.83 9.17
C SER A 85 -1.98 16.69 8.03
N LYS A 86 -2.39 16.36 6.81
CA LYS A 86 -2.08 17.15 5.62
C LYS A 86 -3.31 17.91 5.15
N ASP A 87 -3.14 19.17 4.74
CA ASP A 87 -4.23 20.01 4.25
C ASP A 87 -4.69 19.62 2.84
N LYS A 88 -3.86 18.88 2.11
CA LYS A 88 -4.16 18.45 0.74
C LYS A 88 -3.72 17.00 0.49
N PHE A 89 -4.36 16.37 -0.46
CA PHE A 89 -3.93 15.08 -1.01
C PHE A 89 -2.71 15.29 -1.92
N PHE A 90 -2.83 16.17 -2.89
CA PHE A 90 -1.73 16.67 -3.74
C PHE A 90 -2.19 17.87 -4.58
N SER A 91 -1.24 18.51 -5.26
CA SER A 91 -1.51 19.54 -6.26
C SER A 91 -0.83 19.20 -7.60
N TYR A 92 -1.38 19.74 -8.70
CA TYR A 92 -0.78 19.68 -10.03
C TYR A 92 -0.78 21.05 -10.69
N THR A 93 0.39 21.48 -11.16
CA THR A 93 0.61 22.79 -11.79
C THR A 93 0.98 22.61 -13.27
N ALA A 94 0.25 23.26 -14.15
CA ALA A 94 0.57 23.35 -15.58
C ALA A 94 0.05 24.65 -16.17
N ASP A 95 0.78 25.20 -17.14
CA ASP A 95 0.37 26.36 -17.93
C ASP A 95 -0.11 27.57 -17.08
N GLY A 96 0.58 27.81 -15.95
CA GLY A 96 0.28 28.89 -15.00
C GLY A 96 -0.94 28.66 -14.11
N LYS A 97 -1.60 27.51 -14.19
CA LYS A 97 -2.73 27.11 -13.35
C LYS A 97 -2.34 25.95 -12.42
N THR A 98 -2.88 25.96 -11.20
CA THR A 98 -2.69 24.89 -10.23
C THR A 98 -4.04 24.35 -9.82
N VAL A 99 -4.26 23.05 -9.91
CA VAL A 99 -5.39 22.35 -9.31
C VAL A 99 -4.91 21.62 -8.07
N THR A 100 -5.64 21.80 -6.96
CA THR A 100 -5.29 21.18 -5.69
C THR A 100 -6.46 20.35 -5.17
N PHE A 101 -6.17 19.10 -4.82
CA PHE A 101 -7.12 18.23 -4.12
C PHE A 101 -6.97 18.46 -2.62
N TRP A 102 -7.68 19.49 -2.13
CA TRP A 102 -7.66 19.88 -0.72
C TRP A 102 -8.39 18.86 0.16
N ARG A 103 -8.03 18.78 1.43
CA ARG A 103 -8.82 18.07 2.44
C ARG A 103 -10.22 18.70 2.57
N ASP A 104 -10.29 20.02 2.49
CA ASP A 104 -11.55 20.75 2.33
C ASP A 104 -12.08 20.61 0.89
N LEU A 105 -13.14 19.83 0.76
CA LEU A 105 -13.74 19.51 -0.54
C LEU A 105 -14.36 20.74 -1.22
N GLU A 106 -14.91 21.69 -0.45
CA GLU A 106 -15.48 22.93 -1.01
C GLU A 106 -14.38 23.84 -1.56
N ARG A 107 -13.20 23.85 -0.92
CA ARG A 107 -12.04 24.56 -1.47
C ARG A 107 -11.59 23.98 -2.79
N THR A 108 -11.54 22.66 -2.92
CA THR A 108 -11.25 21.96 -4.19
C THR A 108 -12.28 22.33 -5.27
N ARG A 109 -13.56 22.28 -4.91
CA ARG A 109 -14.66 22.65 -5.82
C ARG A 109 -14.50 24.07 -6.36
N LYS A 110 -14.32 25.02 -5.46
CA LYS A 110 -14.16 26.44 -5.82
C LYS A 110 -12.95 26.65 -6.74
N GLU A 111 -11.80 26.11 -6.41
CA GLU A 111 -10.58 26.23 -7.21
C GLU A 111 -10.75 25.61 -8.61
N MET A 112 -11.40 24.45 -8.73
CA MET A 112 -11.68 23.82 -10.02
C MET A 112 -12.63 24.67 -10.87
N LEU A 113 -13.66 25.26 -10.27
CA LEU A 113 -14.58 26.15 -10.99
C LEU A 113 -13.92 27.46 -11.43
N GLU A 114 -12.98 28.01 -10.66
CA GLU A 114 -12.18 29.16 -11.05
C GLU A 114 -11.26 28.84 -12.24
N ILE A 115 -10.73 27.60 -12.30
CA ILE A 115 -9.87 27.14 -13.40
C ILE A 115 -10.68 26.90 -14.67
N SER A 116 -11.88 26.30 -14.56
CA SER A 116 -12.71 25.86 -15.68
C SER A 116 -14.21 25.91 -15.34
N PRO A 117 -14.85 27.08 -15.45
CA PRO A 117 -16.30 27.19 -15.23
C PRO A 117 -17.12 26.32 -16.20
N GLU A 118 -16.58 26.07 -17.40
CA GLU A 118 -17.21 25.23 -18.42
C GLU A 118 -17.26 23.73 -18.07
N ASP A 119 -16.56 23.30 -17.02
CA ASP A 119 -16.56 21.94 -16.48
C ASP A 119 -17.47 21.76 -15.26
N GLU A 120 -18.33 22.75 -14.94
CA GLU A 120 -19.16 22.79 -13.73
C GLU A 120 -19.91 21.46 -13.49
N GLU A 121 -20.55 20.89 -14.51
CA GLU A 121 -21.29 19.63 -14.38
C GLU A 121 -20.39 18.47 -13.93
N ASN A 122 -19.21 18.34 -14.54
CA ASN A 122 -18.26 17.29 -14.20
C ASN A 122 -17.63 17.53 -12.83
N ILE A 123 -17.32 18.78 -12.48
CA ILE A 123 -16.82 19.17 -11.16
C ILE A 123 -17.83 18.80 -10.08
N GLU A 124 -19.10 19.22 -10.23
CA GLU A 124 -20.17 18.92 -9.27
C GLU A 124 -20.39 17.40 -9.13
N LYS A 125 -20.41 16.66 -10.24
CA LYS A 125 -20.49 15.21 -10.22
C LYS A 125 -19.35 14.59 -9.44
N PHE A 126 -18.11 15.04 -9.67
CA PHE A 126 -16.91 14.56 -9.00
C PHE A 126 -16.99 14.85 -7.49
N ILE A 127 -17.23 16.10 -7.10
CA ILE A 127 -17.32 16.55 -5.69
C ILE A 127 -18.39 15.77 -4.93
N ASN A 128 -19.61 15.68 -5.49
CA ASN A 128 -20.70 14.94 -4.87
C ASN A 128 -20.38 13.45 -4.71
N THR A 129 -19.65 12.87 -5.66
CA THR A 129 -19.27 11.45 -5.58
C THR A 129 -18.18 11.22 -4.54
N VAL A 130 -17.20 12.13 -4.40
CA VAL A 130 -16.22 12.08 -3.32
C VAL A 130 -16.91 12.16 -1.96
N LYS A 131 -17.87 13.08 -1.78
CA LYS A 131 -18.66 13.22 -0.55
C LYS A 131 -19.44 11.94 -0.19
N ILE A 132 -20.01 11.25 -1.20
CA ILE A 132 -20.63 9.93 -0.98
C ILE A 132 -19.56 8.91 -0.51
N GLY A 133 -18.33 9.02 -0.98
CA GLY A 133 -17.21 8.14 -0.63
C GLY A 133 -16.68 8.32 0.80
N GLU A 134 -16.97 9.43 1.47
CA GLU A 134 -16.50 9.69 2.84
C GLU A 134 -17.00 8.69 3.89
N VAL A 135 -18.04 7.91 3.57
CA VAL A 135 -18.51 6.80 4.41
C VAL A 135 -17.64 5.54 4.26
N PHE A 136 -16.55 5.62 3.48
CA PHE A 136 -15.69 4.48 3.24
C PHE A 136 -15.03 4.00 4.53
N THR A 137 -15.22 2.73 4.82
CA THR A 137 -14.53 2.02 5.91
C THR A 137 -14.27 0.57 5.50
N VAL A 138 -13.20 -0.01 6.02
CA VAL A 138 -12.89 -1.40 5.77
C VAL A 138 -13.49 -2.27 6.88
N PRO A 139 -14.45 -3.19 6.56
CA PRO A 139 -14.97 -4.14 7.54
C PRO A 139 -13.83 -5.02 8.09
N ALA A 140 -13.62 -5.04 9.40
CA ALA A 140 -12.47 -5.69 10.01
C ALA A 140 -12.81 -6.78 11.04
N ASN A 141 -14.06 -6.89 11.53
CA ASN A 141 -14.37 -7.84 12.59
C ASN A 141 -14.76 -9.24 12.10
N LYS A 142 -15.20 -9.35 10.84
CA LYS A 142 -15.69 -10.62 10.30
C LYS A 142 -15.45 -10.68 8.80
N PRO A 143 -14.99 -11.84 8.27
CA PRO A 143 -14.84 -12.00 6.81
C PRO A 143 -16.15 -11.73 6.07
N MET A 144 -16.09 -10.94 4.99
CA MET A 144 -17.28 -10.53 4.23
C MET A 144 -18.08 -11.71 3.65
N ASP A 145 -17.41 -12.84 3.32
CA ASP A 145 -18.06 -14.08 2.88
C ASP A 145 -18.82 -14.81 4.01
N LYS A 146 -18.75 -14.29 5.23
CA LYS A 146 -19.42 -14.79 6.43
C LYS A 146 -20.40 -13.79 7.03
N PHE A 147 -20.69 -12.69 6.36
CA PHE A 147 -21.69 -11.72 6.79
C PHE A 147 -23.06 -12.36 6.91
N GLY A 148 -23.73 -12.09 8.01
CA GLY A 148 -25.15 -12.36 8.22
C GLY A 148 -25.97 -11.07 8.10
N LEU A 149 -27.26 -11.16 8.39
CA LEU A 149 -28.17 -10.02 8.31
C LEU A 149 -27.75 -8.83 9.19
N LYS A 150 -27.16 -9.10 10.36
CA LYS A 150 -26.67 -8.05 11.27
C LYS A 150 -25.53 -7.23 10.64
N GLU A 151 -24.54 -7.91 10.09
CA GLU A 151 -23.39 -7.25 9.43
C GLU A 151 -23.85 -6.52 8.16
N LEU A 152 -24.70 -7.14 7.33
CA LEU A 152 -25.23 -6.50 6.15
C LEU A 152 -26.00 -5.21 6.49
N LYS A 153 -26.80 -5.22 7.56
CA LYS A 153 -27.51 -4.03 8.03
C LYS A 153 -26.53 -2.93 8.50
N LYS A 154 -25.50 -3.32 9.27
CA LYS A 154 -24.48 -2.39 9.77
C LYS A 154 -23.74 -1.71 8.62
N PHE A 155 -23.31 -2.47 7.62
CA PHE A 155 -22.53 -1.97 6.49
C PHE A 155 -23.38 -1.48 5.30
N MET A 156 -24.71 -1.37 5.44
CA MET A 156 -25.58 -0.92 4.36
C MET A 156 -25.25 0.49 3.83
N PRO A 157 -24.93 1.51 4.66
CA PRO A 157 -24.51 2.82 4.15
C PRO A 157 -23.26 2.73 3.29
N PHE A 158 -22.23 2.00 3.75
CA PHE A 158 -21.02 1.74 2.99
C PHE A 158 -21.31 1.03 1.64
N LEU A 159 -22.11 -0.06 1.67
CA LEU A 159 -22.44 -0.81 0.44
C LEU A 159 -23.21 0.05 -0.56
N LYS A 160 -24.15 0.89 -0.09
CA LYS A 160 -24.88 1.82 -0.94
C LYS A 160 -23.96 2.90 -1.52
N GLY A 161 -23.08 3.49 -0.71
CA GLY A 161 -22.11 4.48 -1.15
C GLY A 161 -21.18 3.92 -2.23
N MET A 162 -20.58 2.75 -1.97
CA MET A 162 -19.72 2.08 -2.96
C MET A 162 -20.46 1.72 -4.25
N GLY A 163 -21.73 1.31 -4.14
CA GLY A 163 -22.58 1.06 -5.29
C GLY A 163 -22.88 2.33 -6.11
N ALA A 164 -23.10 3.45 -5.43
CA ALA A 164 -23.34 4.74 -6.09
C ALA A 164 -22.09 5.25 -6.82
N ILE A 165 -20.91 5.19 -6.18
CA ILE A 165 -19.64 5.58 -6.82
C ILE A 165 -19.36 4.71 -8.04
N ARG A 166 -19.50 3.37 -7.91
CA ARG A 166 -19.32 2.46 -9.04
C ARG A 166 -20.28 2.75 -10.18
N LYS A 167 -21.55 3.06 -9.88
CA LYS A 167 -22.54 3.43 -10.91
C LYS A 167 -22.18 4.73 -11.62
N ALA A 168 -21.69 5.73 -10.88
CA ALA A 168 -21.32 7.04 -11.43
C ALA A 168 -20.10 6.96 -12.38
N TYR A 169 -19.18 6.04 -12.12
CA TYR A 169 -17.90 5.89 -12.84
C TYR A 169 -17.69 4.46 -13.36
N ALA A 170 -18.76 3.73 -13.66
CA ALA A 170 -18.70 2.37 -14.20
C ALA A 170 -17.98 2.35 -15.55
N GLY A 171 -17.00 1.44 -15.68
CA GLY A 171 -16.25 1.27 -16.92
C GLY A 171 -15.35 2.47 -17.27
N MET A 172 -15.08 3.39 -16.33
CA MET A 172 -14.15 4.51 -16.53
C MET A 172 -12.78 4.22 -15.91
N SER A 173 -11.74 4.43 -16.69
CA SER A 173 -10.37 4.55 -16.23
C SER A 173 -10.08 5.97 -15.73
N LEU A 174 -8.91 6.17 -15.12
CA LEU A 174 -8.43 7.52 -14.79
C LEU A 174 -8.20 8.37 -16.04
N GLN A 175 -7.83 7.74 -17.17
CA GLN A 175 -7.72 8.46 -18.44
C GLN A 175 -9.11 8.89 -18.95
N ASP A 176 -10.10 8.00 -18.93
CA ASP A 176 -11.49 8.35 -19.34
C ASP A 176 -12.06 9.48 -18.44
N LEU A 177 -11.73 9.46 -17.14
CA LEU A 177 -12.09 10.55 -16.23
C LEU A 177 -11.38 11.85 -16.61
N ALA A 178 -10.07 11.79 -16.89
CA ALA A 178 -9.29 12.94 -17.31
C ALA A 178 -9.85 13.56 -18.60
N ASP A 179 -10.17 12.74 -19.59
CA ASP A 179 -10.69 13.14 -20.90
C ASP A 179 -12.12 13.70 -20.84
N SER A 180 -12.85 13.46 -19.75
CA SER A 180 -14.19 14.03 -19.54
C SER A 180 -14.16 15.51 -19.19
N PHE A 181 -13.01 16.07 -18.78
CA PHE A 181 -12.85 17.48 -18.46
C PHE A 181 -12.34 18.28 -19.68
N LYS A 182 -12.89 19.45 -19.91
CA LYS A 182 -12.44 20.39 -20.95
C LYS A 182 -11.10 21.01 -20.58
N SER A 183 -10.87 21.24 -19.27
CA SER A 183 -9.60 21.72 -18.75
C SER A 183 -8.54 20.64 -18.76
N PRO A 184 -7.47 20.75 -19.56
CA PRO A 184 -6.39 19.76 -19.58
C PRO A 184 -5.62 19.73 -18.26
N VAL A 185 -5.62 20.81 -17.49
CA VAL A 185 -4.96 20.85 -16.17
C VAL A 185 -5.74 20.02 -15.15
N ILE A 186 -7.05 20.21 -15.08
CA ILE A 186 -7.91 19.41 -14.17
C ILE A 186 -7.88 17.93 -14.60
N GLY A 187 -8.09 17.64 -15.88
CA GLY A 187 -8.06 16.27 -16.39
C GLY A 187 -6.75 15.57 -16.09
N LYS A 188 -5.63 16.19 -16.43
CA LYS A 188 -4.30 15.58 -16.22
C LYS A 188 -4.00 15.25 -14.75
N ALA A 189 -4.50 16.05 -13.82
CA ALA A 189 -4.29 15.83 -12.39
C ALA A 189 -4.77 14.44 -11.91
N PHE A 190 -5.85 13.89 -12.46
CA PHE A 190 -6.36 12.57 -12.09
C PHE A 190 -5.40 11.41 -12.40
N THR A 191 -4.44 11.61 -13.31
CA THR A 191 -3.48 10.56 -13.72
C THR A 191 -2.12 10.65 -13.04
N MET A 192 -1.96 11.48 -11.98
CA MET A 192 -0.65 11.71 -11.36
C MET A 192 -0.21 10.58 -10.41
N MET A 193 -1.14 9.96 -9.71
CA MET A 193 -0.83 9.03 -8.61
C MET A 193 -0.75 7.56 -9.03
N HIS A 194 -1.48 7.19 -10.07
CA HIS A 194 -1.66 5.80 -10.53
C HIS A 194 -1.55 5.68 -12.05
N PRO A 195 -1.31 4.48 -12.59
CA PRO A 195 -1.42 4.23 -14.02
C PRO A 195 -2.77 4.71 -14.59
N ALA A 196 -2.73 5.33 -15.76
CA ALA A 196 -3.91 5.97 -16.35
C ALA A 196 -5.07 4.99 -16.68
N ASN A 197 -4.78 3.71 -16.88
CA ASN A 197 -5.77 2.65 -17.10
C ASN A 197 -6.45 2.13 -15.83
N THR A 198 -6.00 2.56 -14.64
CA THR A 198 -6.63 2.19 -13.36
C THR A 198 -8.08 2.69 -13.31
N GLN A 199 -8.97 1.94 -12.67
CA GLN A 199 -10.37 2.35 -12.46
C GLN A 199 -10.45 3.71 -11.74
N ALA A 200 -11.25 4.66 -12.27
CA ALA A 200 -11.51 5.97 -11.67
C ALA A 200 -12.04 5.87 -10.23
N PHE A 201 -12.81 4.83 -9.94
CA PHE A 201 -13.28 4.48 -8.60
C PHE A 201 -12.17 4.50 -7.54
N SER A 202 -10.97 4.01 -7.86
CA SER A 202 -9.84 3.92 -6.92
C SER A 202 -9.37 5.30 -6.47
N PHE A 203 -9.30 6.27 -7.38
CA PHE A 203 -8.94 7.65 -7.05
C PHE A 203 -9.98 8.30 -6.14
N ILE A 204 -11.26 8.15 -6.48
CA ILE A 204 -12.37 8.75 -5.73
C ILE A 204 -12.38 8.25 -4.28
N VAL A 205 -12.22 6.96 -4.06
CA VAL A 205 -12.17 6.37 -2.72
C VAL A 205 -10.92 6.82 -1.96
N SER A 206 -9.77 6.91 -2.60
CA SER A 206 -8.54 7.41 -1.97
C SER A 206 -8.68 8.87 -1.56
N TYR A 207 -9.23 9.72 -2.43
CA TYR A 207 -9.44 11.12 -2.11
C TYR A 207 -10.54 11.31 -1.03
N ALA A 208 -11.61 10.53 -1.09
CA ALA A 208 -12.65 10.54 -0.06
C ALA A 208 -12.11 10.14 1.33
N THR A 209 -11.09 9.28 1.40
CA THR A 209 -10.38 8.98 2.65
C THR A 209 -9.71 10.23 3.23
N ILE A 210 -9.12 11.09 2.40
CA ILE A 210 -8.48 12.33 2.84
C ILE A 210 -9.51 13.35 3.32
N THR A 211 -10.58 13.57 2.52
CA THR A 211 -11.62 14.59 2.84
C THR A 211 -12.44 14.21 4.07
N SER A 212 -12.63 12.91 4.36
CA SER A 212 -13.28 12.43 5.58
C SER A 212 -12.46 12.65 6.87
N GLY A 213 -11.20 13.05 6.75
CA GLY A 213 -10.28 13.15 7.87
C GLY A 213 -9.62 11.84 8.29
N SER A 214 -9.72 10.80 7.46
CA SER A 214 -9.23 9.44 7.77
C SER A 214 -7.94 9.08 7.02
N GLY A 215 -7.11 10.06 6.66
CA GLY A 215 -5.88 9.90 5.89
C GLY A 215 -4.63 10.48 6.57
N ASP A 216 -4.59 10.54 7.90
CA ASP A 216 -3.43 11.07 8.64
C ASP A 216 -2.30 10.05 8.70
N ILE A 217 -1.08 10.53 9.00
CA ILE A 217 0.14 9.72 9.06
C ILE A 217 0.63 9.69 10.51
N PRO A 218 0.91 8.52 11.10
CA PRO A 218 1.50 8.45 12.43
C PRO A 218 2.94 8.98 12.42
N VAL A 219 3.29 9.84 13.37
CA VAL A 219 4.64 10.36 13.59
C VAL A 219 5.63 9.20 13.75
N GLY A 220 6.82 9.35 13.19
CA GLY A 220 7.84 8.31 13.11
C GLY A 220 7.73 7.44 11.84
N GLY A 221 6.70 7.62 11.04
CA GLY A 221 6.51 6.97 9.75
C GLY A 221 6.39 5.45 9.81
N SER A 222 6.67 4.82 8.69
CA SER A 222 6.42 3.39 8.47
C SER A 222 7.26 2.46 9.34
N LEU A 223 8.53 2.79 9.60
CA LEU A 223 9.39 1.94 10.41
C LEU A 223 8.96 1.94 11.87
N ALA A 224 8.69 3.11 12.44
CA ALA A 224 8.22 3.21 13.82
C ALA A 224 6.89 2.47 14.00
N ALA A 225 5.96 2.60 13.05
CA ALA A 225 4.71 1.85 13.04
C ALA A 225 4.94 0.33 13.00
N ALA A 226 5.84 -0.15 12.14
CA ALA A 226 6.19 -1.57 12.06
C ALA A 226 6.77 -2.11 13.36
N LEU A 227 7.69 -1.35 13.98
CA LEU A 227 8.31 -1.75 15.25
C LEU A 227 7.28 -1.80 16.39
N ARG A 228 6.39 -0.81 16.50
CA ARG A 228 5.31 -0.83 17.50
C ARG A 228 4.42 -2.07 17.36
N ILE A 229 4.06 -2.45 16.13
CA ILE A 229 3.26 -3.67 15.89
C ILE A 229 4.05 -4.93 16.26
N CYS A 230 5.36 -4.99 15.96
CA CYS A 230 6.22 -6.10 16.37
C CYS A 230 6.31 -6.21 17.89
N ASP A 231 6.46 -5.09 18.59
CA ASP A 231 6.54 -5.06 20.04
C ASP A 231 5.18 -5.43 20.66
N ARG A 232 4.08 -4.91 20.11
CA ARG A 232 2.74 -5.34 20.52
C ARG A 232 2.53 -6.86 20.39
N TYR A 233 3.03 -7.47 19.30
CA TYR A 233 2.96 -8.93 19.14
C TYR A 233 3.73 -9.68 20.23
N LYS A 234 4.93 -9.20 20.59
CA LYS A 234 5.72 -9.79 21.69
C LYS A 234 5.05 -9.60 23.07
N GLU A 235 4.51 -8.40 23.32
CA GLU A 235 3.80 -8.06 24.56
C GLU A 235 2.62 -9.01 24.83
N VAL A 236 1.87 -9.41 23.81
CA VAL A 236 0.78 -10.37 23.94
C VAL A 236 1.24 -11.83 24.02
N GLY A 237 2.57 -12.07 24.04
CA GLY A 237 3.17 -13.39 24.21
C GLY A 237 3.57 -14.10 22.93
N GLY A 238 3.51 -13.46 21.77
CA GLY A 238 3.92 -14.03 20.49
C GLY A 238 5.43 -14.12 20.32
N THR A 239 5.90 -15.10 19.55
CA THR A 239 7.33 -15.28 19.25
C THR A 239 7.61 -14.90 17.80
N LEU A 240 8.43 -13.87 17.59
CA LEU A 240 8.88 -13.43 16.29
C LEU A 240 10.32 -13.91 16.02
N HIS A 241 10.48 -14.85 15.09
CA HIS A 241 11.75 -15.36 14.62
C HIS A 241 12.16 -14.57 13.36
N THR A 242 13.13 -13.69 13.49
CA THR A 242 13.70 -12.94 12.36
C THR A 242 14.92 -13.67 11.79
N ASN A 243 15.33 -13.34 10.55
CA ASN A 243 16.37 -14.06 9.80
C ASN A 243 16.11 -15.58 9.70
N CYS A 244 14.85 -15.97 9.70
CA CYS A 244 14.37 -17.35 9.68
C CYS A 244 13.46 -17.60 8.47
N PRO A 245 14.00 -17.71 7.26
CA PRO A 245 13.20 -17.95 6.06
C PRO A 245 12.61 -19.36 6.06
N VAL A 246 11.32 -19.44 5.75
CA VAL A 246 10.62 -20.72 5.55
C VAL A 246 10.83 -21.19 4.13
N LYS A 247 11.30 -22.42 3.96
CA LYS A 247 11.53 -23.07 2.69
C LYS A 247 10.26 -23.64 2.08
N LYS A 248 9.43 -24.30 2.90
CA LYS A 248 8.16 -24.89 2.46
C LYS A 248 7.21 -25.15 3.63
N ILE A 249 5.93 -25.25 3.32
CA ILE A 249 4.89 -25.79 4.21
C ILE A 249 4.85 -27.30 4.01
N VAL A 250 5.02 -28.07 5.10
CA VAL A 250 5.07 -29.53 5.05
C VAL A 250 3.65 -30.08 5.07
N ILE A 251 3.26 -30.82 4.03
CA ILE A 251 1.91 -31.37 3.87
C ILE A 251 1.91 -32.85 4.21
N ALA A 252 0.98 -33.25 5.05
CA ALA A 252 0.68 -34.65 5.42
C ALA A 252 -0.79 -34.93 5.09
N GLY A 253 -1.05 -35.62 3.98
CA GLY A 253 -2.40 -35.91 3.49
C GLY A 253 -3.17 -34.61 3.12
N LYS A 254 -4.26 -34.31 3.85
CA LYS A 254 -5.12 -33.13 3.62
C LYS A 254 -4.87 -32.00 4.63
N ALA A 255 -3.70 -31.97 5.27
CA ALA A 255 -3.35 -30.98 6.27
C ALA A 255 -1.85 -30.66 6.21
N ALA A 256 -1.46 -29.49 6.70
CA ALA A 256 -0.06 -29.20 6.99
C ALA A 256 0.31 -29.80 8.37
N SER A 257 1.50 -30.39 8.46
CA SER A 257 2.09 -30.81 9.74
C SER A 257 2.95 -29.71 10.37
N GLY A 258 3.34 -28.70 9.60
CA GLY A 258 4.18 -27.59 10.01
C GLY A 258 4.91 -26.96 8.84
N VAL A 259 6.12 -26.47 9.11
CA VAL A 259 7.00 -25.86 8.10
C VAL A 259 8.41 -26.43 8.15
N LEU A 260 9.11 -26.37 7.04
CA LEU A 260 10.56 -26.61 6.93
C LEU A 260 11.25 -25.26 6.72
N LEU A 261 12.22 -24.93 7.55
CA LEU A 261 13.05 -23.75 7.42
C LEU A 261 14.19 -23.97 6.39
N GLU A 262 14.82 -22.90 5.93
CA GLU A 262 15.93 -22.98 4.97
C GLU A 262 17.17 -23.68 5.56
N ASP A 263 17.37 -23.62 6.88
CA ASP A 263 18.45 -24.32 7.59
C ASP A 263 18.22 -25.84 7.77
N GLY A 264 17.08 -26.34 7.31
CA GLY A 264 16.69 -27.75 7.43
C GLY A 264 15.88 -28.08 8.68
N THR A 265 15.61 -27.14 9.57
CA THR A 265 14.82 -27.36 10.78
C THR A 265 13.34 -27.55 10.42
N GLU A 266 12.74 -28.65 10.90
CA GLU A 266 11.29 -28.85 10.81
C GLU A 266 10.60 -28.36 12.09
N VAL A 267 9.52 -27.57 11.92
CA VAL A 267 8.72 -27.03 13.01
C VAL A 267 7.28 -27.46 12.85
N ASN A 268 6.77 -28.25 13.81
CA ASN A 268 5.40 -28.75 13.80
C ASN A 268 4.39 -27.69 14.24
N ALA A 269 3.18 -27.74 13.69
CA ALA A 269 2.05 -26.87 14.04
C ALA A 269 0.71 -27.54 13.84
N ASP A 270 -0.31 -27.10 14.60
CA ASP A 270 -1.71 -27.46 14.37
C ASP A 270 -2.30 -26.69 13.18
N TYR A 271 -1.83 -25.45 12.96
CA TYR A 271 -2.27 -24.54 11.88
C TYR A 271 -1.10 -23.81 11.27
N VAL A 272 -1.22 -23.49 9.99
CA VAL A 272 -0.27 -22.64 9.28
C VAL A 272 -1.02 -21.49 8.60
N ILE A 273 -0.52 -20.26 8.77
CA ILE A 273 -0.97 -19.09 8.01
C ILE A 273 0.17 -18.68 7.06
N ALA A 274 -0.08 -18.72 5.76
CA ALA A 274 0.82 -18.14 4.76
C ALA A 274 0.49 -16.64 4.60
N ALA A 275 1.24 -15.78 5.29
CA ALA A 275 1.11 -14.32 5.28
C ALA A 275 2.21 -13.68 4.43
N THR A 276 2.40 -14.20 3.24
CA THR A 276 3.41 -13.79 2.28
C THR A 276 2.78 -13.45 0.92
N ASP A 277 3.59 -13.05 -0.05
CA ASP A 277 3.14 -12.88 -1.42
C ASP A 277 2.45 -14.15 -1.94
N ALA A 278 1.31 -13.99 -2.62
CA ALA A 278 0.51 -15.14 -3.04
C ALA A 278 1.19 -15.96 -4.15
N ASN A 279 1.93 -15.32 -5.07
CA ASN A 279 2.69 -16.04 -6.09
C ASN A 279 3.82 -16.84 -5.43
N HIS A 280 4.57 -16.21 -4.51
CA HIS A 280 5.62 -16.89 -3.75
C HIS A 280 5.04 -18.08 -2.96
N CYS A 281 3.87 -17.92 -2.35
CA CYS A 281 3.20 -19.00 -1.62
C CYS A 281 3.04 -20.25 -2.49
N PHE A 282 2.53 -20.11 -3.72
CA PHE A 282 2.20 -21.25 -4.58
C PHE A 282 3.29 -21.64 -5.60
N THR A 283 4.42 -20.95 -5.60
CA THR A 283 5.57 -21.32 -6.43
C THR A 283 6.74 -21.87 -5.59
N LYS A 284 6.77 -21.54 -4.28
CA LYS A 284 7.89 -21.91 -3.39
C LYS A 284 7.44 -22.64 -2.13
N LEU A 285 6.38 -22.19 -1.45
CA LEU A 285 5.98 -22.75 -0.15
C LEU A 285 5.02 -23.93 -0.28
N LEU A 286 4.15 -23.93 -1.28
CA LEU A 286 3.16 -24.96 -1.56
C LEU A 286 3.18 -25.31 -3.05
N PRO A 287 2.86 -26.57 -3.43
CA PRO A 287 2.62 -26.93 -4.81
C PRO A 287 1.52 -26.08 -5.47
N ALA A 288 1.70 -25.75 -6.75
CA ALA A 288 0.82 -24.86 -7.51
C ALA A 288 -0.65 -25.33 -7.58
N GLU A 289 -0.91 -26.65 -7.51
CA GLU A 289 -2.26 -27.21 -7.51
C GLU A 289 -3.11 -26.80 -6.29
N TYR A 290 -2.50 -26.31 -5.22
CA TYR A 290 -3.21 -25.79 -4.07
C TYR A 290 -3.71 -24.35 -4.25
N MET A 291 -3.27 -23.64 -5.30
CA MET A 291 -3.74 -22.27 -5.57
C MET A 291 -5.25 -22.25 -5.79
N PRO A 292 -6.02 -21.42 -5.05
CA PRO A 292 -7.45 -21.31 -5.25
C PRO A 292 -7.78 -20.90 -6.69
N LYS A 293 -8.74 -21.60 -7.34
CA LYS A 293 -9.09 -21.37 -8.75
C LYS A 293 -9.35 -19.91 -9.10
N LYS A 294 -10.03 -19.18 -8.20
CA LYS A 294 -10.32 -17.75 -8.40
C LYS A 294 -9.03 -16.91 -8.41
N MET A 295 -8.08 -17.23 -7.53
CA MET A 295 -6.78 -16.56 -7.48
C MET A 295 -5.95 -16.89 -8.74
N LYS A 296 -5.92 -18.17 -9.13
CA LYS A 296 -5.23 -18.60 -10.34
C LYS A 296 -5.76 -17.88 -11.57
N ALA A 297 -7.08 -17.77 -11.73
CA ALA A 297 -7.68 -17.05 -12.86
C ALA A 297 -7.22 -15.59 -12.96
N VAL A 298 -6.99 -14.92 -11.83
CA VAL A 298 -6.48 -13.54 -11.79
C VAL A 298 -5.00 -13.49 -12.17
N PHE A 299 -4.17 -14.44 -11.71
CA PHE A 299 -2.77 -14.52 -12.11
C PHE A 299 -2.58 -14.88 -13.59
N ASP A 300 -3.51 -15.64 -14.16
CA ASP A 300 -3.47 -16.05 -15.59
C ASP A 300 -3.92 -14.90 -16.51
N ASP A 301 -4.81 -14.03 -16.05
CA ASP A 301 -5.38 -12.90 -16.82
C ASP A 301 -4.53 -11.63 -16.63
N LYS A 302 -3.40 -11.59 -17.33
CA LYS A 302 -2.43 -10.47 -17.25
C LYS A 302 -2.90 -9.22 -17.99
N GLU A 303 -3.88 -9.34 -18.86
CA GLU A 303 -4.46 -8.22 -19.59
C GLU A 303 -5.24 -7.30 -18.66
N HIS A 304 -6.11 -7.88 -17.82
CA HIS A 304 -6.99 -7.13 -16.92
C HIS A 304 -6.43 -6.95 -15.51
N TYR A 305 -5.50 -7.79 -15.08
CA TYR A 305 -4.91 -7.74 -13.74
C TYR A 305 -3.40 -7.53 -13.81
N SER A 306 -3.01 -6.31 -14.10
CA SER A 306 -1.60 -5.95 -14.16
C SER A 306 -1.02 -5.66 -12.77
N THR A 307 0.31 -5.69 -12.69
CA THR A 307 1.07 -5.17 -11.56
C THR A 307 1.94 -4.01 -12.04
N PHE A 308 2.20 -3.08 -11.16
CA PHE A 308 3.17 -2.03 -11.38
C PHE A 308 3.95 -1.76 -10.10
N SER A 309 5.05 -1.04 -10.24
CA SER A 309 5.85 -0.60 -9.12
C SER A 309 6.32 0.84 -9.35
N LYS A 310 7.30 1.29 -8.58
CA LYS A 310 7.87 2.62 -8.74
C LYS A 310 9.39 2.57 -8.63
N PHE A 311 10.06 3.42 -9.39
CA PHE A 311 11.40 3.87 -9.10
C PHE A 311 11.31 5.03 -8.12
N HIS A 312 12.07 4.97 -7.06
CA HIS A 312 12.11 5.99 -6.03
C HIS A 312 13.50 6.62 -5.94
N ALA A 313 13.53 7.93 -5.79
CA ALA A 313 14.74 8.67 -5.45
C ALA A 313 14.43 9.65 -4.33
N ILE A 314 15.30 9.73 -3.33
CA ILE A 314 15.18 10.67 -2.22
C ILE A 314 16.37 11.60 -2.21
N TYR A 315 16.10 12.90 -2.09
CA TYR A 315 17.10 13.95 -2.11
C TYR A 315 17.01 14.80 -0.86
N LEU A 316 18.16 15.22 -0.39
CA LEU A 316 18.29 16.27 0.62
C LEU A 316 18.80 17.54 -0.04
N ILE A 317 18.17 18.66 0.28
CA ILE A 317 18.53 19.99 -0.18
C ILE A 317 18.95 20.80 1.03
N ASP A 318 20.11 21.40 0.99
CA ASP A 318 20.56 22.31 2.04
C ASP A 318 19.84 23.67 1.86
N GLY A 319 18.98 24.01 2.82
CA GLY A 319 18.12 25.19 2.82
C GLY A 319 16.69 24.93 2.35
N LYS A 320 15.87 25.99 2.39
CA LYS A 320 14.50 26.03 1.88
C LYS A 320 14.52 26.66 0.48
N VAL A 321 14.00 25.95 -0.50
CA VAL A 321 14.06 26.33 -1.93
C VAL A 321 12.66 26.44 -2.57
N GLY A 322 11.63 26.76 -1.78
CA GLY A 322 10.28 27.01 -2.29
C GLY A 322 9.57 25.79 -2.88
N ILE A 323 10.05 24.57 -2.58
CA ILE A 323 9.31 23.34 -2.91
C ILE A 323 8.06 23.30 -2.03
N PRO A 324 6.87 23.14 -2.63
CA PRO A 324 5.63 23.07 -1.83
C PRO A 324 5.67 21.90 -0.83
N GLU A 325 5.16 22.16 0.36
CA GLU A 325 4.92 21.13 1.35
C GLU A 325 4.01 20.02 0.78
N ASP A 326 4.13 18.84 1.34
CA ASP A 326 3.38 17.65 0.91
C ASP A 326 3.67 17.21 -0.54
N THR A 327 2.70 16.58 -1.17
CA THR A 327 2.82 16.06 -2.54
C THR A 327 2.43 17.14 -3.56
N SER A 328 3.34 17.43 -4.47
CA SER A 328 3.08 18.36 -5.57
C SER A 328 3.64 17.84 -6.88
N PHE A 329 2.90 18.06 -7.96
CA PHE A 329 3.30 17.71 -9.32
C PHE A 329 3.32 18.96 -10.21
N TRP A 330 4.16 18.96 -11.21
CA TRP A 330 4.18 20.00 -12.24
C TRP A 330 4.41 19.42 -13.63
N LYS A 331 3.83 20.07 -14.64
CA LYS A 331 4.06 19.73 -16.04
C LYS A 331 5.52 19.90 -16.39
N CYS A 332 6.12 18.93 -17.02
CA CYS A 332 7.47 19.00 -17.56
C CYS A 332 7.56 18.26 -18.91
N ASP A 333 8.62 18.51 -19.64
CA ASP A 333 9.07 17.65 -20.73
C ASP A 333 10.37 16.98 -20.26
N GLY A 334 10.19 16.10 -19.28
CA GLY A 334 11.30 15.44 -18.60
C GLY A 334 11.83 14.21 -19.34
N PRO A 335 12.81 13.53 -18.74
CA PRO A 335 13.47 12.37 -19.34
C PRO A 335 12.58 11.13 -19.43
N MET A 336 13.08 10.12 -20.13
CA MET A 336 12.60 8.75 -19.98
C MET A 336 13.21 8.15 -18.71
N ILE A 337 12.36 7.55 -17.88
CA ILE A 337 12.76 6.74 -16.72
C ILE A 337 12.19 5.34 -16.94
N GLY A 338 13.02 4.43 -17.44
CA GLY A 338 12.54 3.21 -18.06
C GLY A 338 11.70 3.53 -19.30
N ARG A 339 10.53 2.94 -19.43
CA ARG A 339 9.55 3.19 -20.49
C ARG A 339 8.60 4.35 -20.17
N THR A 340 8.72 4.95 -18.99
CA THR A 340 7.87 6.07 -18.59
C THR A 340 8.47 7.39 -19.06
N LYS A 341 7.82 8.04 -20.04
CA LYS A 341 8.09 9.42 -20.40
C LYS A 341 7.51 10.35 -19.33
N MET A 342 8.36 11.17 -18.74
CA MET A 342 7.95 12.12 -17.72
C MET A 342 7.33 13.37 -18.33
N ASN A 343 6.00 13.38 -18.45
CA ASN A 343 5.21 14.56 -18.84
C ASN A 343 4.81 15.42 -17.62
N ALA A 344 5.05 14.90 -16.44
CA ALA A 344 4.95 15.58 -15.16
C ALA A 344 6.00 15.01 -14.21
N CYS A 345 6.60 15.87 -13.42
CA CYS A 345 7.43 15.49 -12.28
C CYS A 345 6.71 15.82 -10.98
N GLY A 346 6.95 15.05 -9.93
CA GLY A 346 6.32 15.27 -8.64
C GLY A 346 7.27 15.01 -7.49
N THR A 347 7.13 15.80 -6.44
CA THR A 347 7.84 15.63 -5.17
C THR A 347 6.88 15.40 -4.04
N LEU A 348 7.24 14.50 -3.12
CA LEU A 348 6.71 14.44 -1.77
C LEU A 348 7.74 15.13 -0.86
N CYS A 349 7.37 16.26 -0.27
CA CYS A 349 8.19 16.95 0.72
C CYS A 349 7.81 16.47 2.12
N TYR A 350 8.81 16.15 2.94
CA TYR A 350 8.61 15.58 4.28
C TYR A 350 8.54 16.64 5.42
N ASP A 351 8.27 17.88 5.11
CA ASP A 351 8.19 18.99 6.08
C ASP A 351 7.01 18.84 7.05
N TYR A 352 6.07 17.93 6.79
CA TYR A 352 4.88 17.68 7.61
C TYR A 352 5.17 16.94 8.94
N ASP A 353 6.33 16.31 9.07
CA ASP A 353 6.74 15.59 10.28
C ASP A 353 8.17 16.01 10.69
N PRO A 354 8.33 17.18 11.31
CA PRO A 354 9.65 17.70 11.70
C PRO A 354 10.33 16.91 12.82
N GLU A 355 9.60 16.05 13.54
CA GLU A 355 10.20 15.18 14.56
C GLU A 355 10.95 14.00 13.95
N THR A 356 10.46 13.48 12.81
CA THR A 356 11.03 12.31 12.12
C THR A 356 12.05 12.72 11.07
N TYR A 357 11.82 13.84 10.37
CA TYR A 357 12.63 14.29 9.24
C TYR A 357 13.38 15.59 9.56
N PRO A 358 14.55 15.81 8.92
CA PRO A 358 15.35 17.03 9.17
C PRO A 358 14.56 18.27 8.71
N ALA A 359 14.39 19.25 9.62
CA ALA A 359 13.36 20.25 9.46
C ALA A 359 13.84 21.68 9.20
N GLU A 360 14.71 22.28 10.03
CA GLU A 360 14.77 23.75 10.07
C GLU A 360 15.53 24.40 8.92
N ASP A 361 16.65 23.81 8.51
CA ASP A 361 17.55 24.35 7.48
C ASP A 361 17.71 23.47 6.24
N LYS A 362 16.85 22.43 6.09
CA LYS A 362 16.93 21.44 5.03
C LYS A 362 15.56 21.10 4.47
N THR A 363 15.55 20.65 3.23
CA THR A 363 14.35 20.13 2.58
C THR A 363 14.61 18.69 2.13
N LEU A 364 13.86 17.73 2.67
CA LEU A 364 13.89 16.33 2.25
C LEU A 364 12.73 16.06 1.31
N ILE A 365 13.04 15.56 0.11
CA ILE A 365 12.04 15.25 -0.91
C ILE A 365 12.21 13.85 -1.47
N GLN A 366 11.10 13.25 -1.83
CA GLN A 366 11.04 11.99 -2.56
C GLN A 366 10.39 12.20 -3.92
N VAL A 367 10.96 11.59 -4.96
CA VAL A 367 10.36 11.48 -6.28
C VAL A 367 10.01 10.02 -6.53
N LYS A 368 8.80 9.79 -7.05
CA LYS A 368 8.28 8.45 -7.36
C LYS A 368 7.89 8.40 -8.85
N VAL A 369 8.47 7.48 -9.60
CA VAL A 369 8.16 7.30 -11.02
C VAL A 369 7.59 5.91 -11.24
N ILE A 370 6.39 5.84 -11.83
CA ILE A 370 5.71 4.57 -12.13
C ILE A 370 6.59 3.74 -13.07
N GLN A 371 6.74 2.46 -12.71
CA GLN A 371 7.41 1.44 -13.50
C GLN A 371 6.41 0.35 -13.85
N TYR A 372 6.17 0.16 -15.14
CA TYR A 372 5.28 -0.86 -15.64
C TYR A 372 5.92 -2.26 -15.59
N LEU A 373 5.18 -3.28 -15.93
CA LEU A 373 5.60 -4.68 -15.78
C LEU A 373 6.97 -4.97 -16.40
N GLU A 374 7.21 -4.50 -17.61
CA GLU A 374 8.46 -4.74 -18.34
C GLU A 374 9.66 -4.08 -17.63
N ASP A 375 9.49 -2.86 -17.14
CA ASP A 375 10.52 -2.17 -16.35
C ASP A 375 10.79 -2.92 -15.04
N CYS A 376 9.74 -3.40 -14.37
CA CYS A 376 9.86 -4.16 -13.13
C CYS A 376 10.68 -5.44 -13.35
N LEU A 377 10.40 -6.18 -14.41
CA LEU A 377 11.11 -7.41 -14.74
C LEU A 377 12.58 -7.13 -15.12
N GLU A 378 12.85 -6.05 -15.86
CA GLU A 378 14.22 -5.63 -16.18
C GLU A 378 15.02 -5.24 -14.93
N TRP A 379 14.39 -4.53 -13.97
CA TRP A 379 15.05 -4.19 -12.70
C TRP A 379 15.42 -5.44 -11.90
N ILE A 380 14.52 -6.43 -11.83
CA ILE A 380 14.76 -7.69 -11.10
C ILE A 380 15.87 -8.49 -11.78
N ASP A 381 15.84 -8.59 -13.10
CA ASP A 381 16.83 -9.30 -13.89
C ASP A 381 18.22 -8.65 -13.72
N LEU A 382 18.29 -7.34 -13.89
CA LEU A 382 19.53 -6.59 -13.76
C LEU A 382 20.14 -6.71 -12.35
N ALA A 383 19.32 -6.55 -11.30
CA ALA A 383 19.77 -6.68 -9.92
C ALA A 383 20.32 -8.06 -9.61
N SER A 384 19.83 -9.10 -10.27
CA SER A 384 20.27 -10.49 -10.06
C SER A 384 21.51 -10.87 -10.87
N LYS A 385 21.74 -10.26 -12.03
CA LYS A 385 22.79 -10.66 -12.99
C LYS A 385 23.98 -9.71 -13.01
N ASP A 386 23.76 -8.43 -12.84
CA ASP A 386 24.80 -7.40 -12.98
C ASP A 386 24.59 -6.26 -11.98
N LYS A 387 25.16 -6.41 -10.81
CA LYS A 387 25.06 -5.41 -9.74
C LYS A 387 25.62 -4.05 -10.13
N ALA A 388 26.70 -4.03 -10.91
CA ALA A 388 27.35 -2.77 -11.33
C ALA A 388 26.45 -2.01 -12.30
N ALA A 389 25.88 -2.68 -13.31
CA ALA A 389 24.93 -2.08 -14.24
C ALA A 389 23.63 -1.65 -13.54
N TYR A 390 23.17 -2.44 -12.54
CA TYR A 390 22.03 -2.08 -11.71
C TYR A 390 22.27 -0.76 -10.95
N ASP A 391 23.41 -0.63 -10.28
CA ASP A 391 23.74 0.58 -9.53
C ASP A 391 23.98 1.80 -10.46
N ALA A 392 24.63 1.59 -11.60
CA ALA A 392 24.82 2.63 -12.61
C ALA A 392 23.47 3.18 -13.15
N ARG A 393 22.51 2.29 -13.46
CA ARG A 393 21.17 2.68 -13.92
C ARG A 393 20.38 3.43 -12.83
N ARG A 394 20.47 3.00 -11.58
CA ARG A 394 19.86 3.71 -10.44
C ARG A 394 20.38 5.13 -10.34
N GLN A 395 21.70 5.31 -10.42
CA GLN A 395 22.34 6.62 -10.36
C GLN A 395 21.93 7.50 -11.57
N GLU A 396 21.99 6.95 -12.78
CA GLU A 396 21.59 7.64 -13.99
C GLU A 396 20.14 8.19 -13.90
N TYR A 397 19.19 7.37 -13.43
CA TYR A 397 17.81 7.82 -13.30
C TYR A 397 17.66 8.87 -12.20
N ALA A 398 18.36 8.73 -11.08
CA ALA A 398 18.37 9.73 -10.04
C ALA A 398 18.95 11.07 -10.53
N ASP A 399 20.05 11.05 -11.29
CA ASP A 399 20.65 12.27 -11.85
C ASP A 399 19.70 12.99 -12.83
N ARG A 400 18.99 12.22 -13.67
CA ARG A 400 17.97 12.76 -14.58
C ARG A 400 16.82 13.43 -13.81
N LEU A 401 16.35 12.83 -12.72
CA LEU A 401 15.31 13.40 -11.87
C LEU A 401 15.81 14.65 -11.12
N MET A 402 17.03 14.60 -10.62
CA MET A 402 17.67 15.76 -9.97
C MET A 402 17.73 16.96 -10.92
N ALA A 403 18.10 16.74 -12.17
CA ALA A 403 18.15 17.80 -13.18
C ALA A 403 16.77 18.45 -13.41
N GLU A 404 15.68 17.67 -13.42
CA GLU A 404 14.31 18.21 -13.54
C GLU A 404 13.89 19.00 -12.29
N ILE A 405 14.34 18.60 -11.08
CA ILE A 405 14.11 19.35 -9.84
C ILE A 405 14.84 20.70 -9.91
N VAL A 406 16.13 20.70 -10.26
CA VAL A 406 16.93 21.92 -10.37
C VAL A 406 16.38 22.85 -11.46
N LYS A 407 15.94 22.32 -12.60
CA LYS A 407 15.28 23.10 -13.65
C LYS A 407 14.01 23.81 -13.13
N ARG A 408 13.25 23.18 -12.26
CA ARG A 408 12.03 23.74 -11.66
C ARG A 408 12.34 24.69 -10.50
N TYR A 409 13.34 24.37 -9.72
CA TYR A 409 13.77 25.08 -8.51
C TYR A 409 15.27 25.40 -8.60
N PRO A 410 15.68 26.46 -9.35
CA PRO A 410 17.10 26.78 -9.58
C PRO A 410 17.88 27.05 -8.28
N GLU A 411 17.22 27.46 -7.24
CA GLU A 411 17.83 27.69 -5.91
C GLU A 411 18.37 26.41 -5.27
N ALA A 412 17.97 25.23 -5.76
CA ALA A 412 18.48 23.93 -5.34
C ALA A 412 19.83 23.58 -5.99
N GLU A 413 20.27 24.31 -7.02
CA GLU A 413 21.53 24.03 -7.70
C GLU A 413 22.71 24.12 -6.74
N GLY A 414 23.56 23.10 -6.76
CA GLY A 414 24.72 22.96 -5.85
C GLY A 414 24.38 22.64 -4.40
N LYS A 415 23.10 22.58 -4.02
CA LYS A 415 22.63 22.28 -2.66
C LYS A 415 21.91 20.93 -2.56
N ILE A 416 21.45 20.39 -3.67
CA ILE A 416 20.73 19.11 -3.73
C ILE A 416 21.71 17.94 -3.84
N ARG A 417 21.48 16.89 -3.05
CA ARG A 417 22.22 15.63 -3.16
C ARG A 417 21.29 14.43 -3.04
N LEU A 418 21.62 13.37 -3.77
CA LEU A 418 20.94 12.09 -3.66
C LEU A 418 21.27 11.42 -2.30
N ILE A 419 20.26 10.91 -1.63
CA ILE A 419 20.40 10.13 -0.37
C ILE A 419 20.32 8.64 -0.68
N ASP A 420 19.28 8.20 -1.39
CA ASP A 420 19.11 6.80 -1.78
C ASP A 420 18.13 6.67 -2.96
N THR A 421 18.14 5.48 -3.55
CA THR A 421 17.15 5.06 -4.53
C THR A 421 16.72 3.63 -4.24
N TRP A 422 15.46 3.28 -4.58
CA TRP A 422 15.03 1.89 -4.59
C TRP A 422 14.07 1.63 -5.76
N THR A 423 13.94 0.36 -6.12
CA THR A 423 13.39 -0.09 -7.38
C THR A 423 12.44 -1.27 -7.17
N PRO A 424 11.73 -1.73 -8.19
CA PRO A 424 10.97 -2.98 -8.14
C PRO A 424 11.79 -4.18 -7.62
N ALA A 425 13.10 -4.25 -7.93
CA ALA A 425 13.96 -5.31 -7.42
C ALA A 425 14.10 -5.29 -5.89
N THR A 426 14.00 -4.12 -5.26
CA THR A 426 14.02 -4.00 -3.80
C THR A 426 12.80 -4.70 -3.17
N TYR A 427 11.61 -4.49 -3.73
CA TYR A 427 10.37 -5.16 -3.27
C TYR A 427 10.42 -6.68 -3.53
N ALA A 428 10.89 -7.10 -4.71
CA ALA A 428 11.06 -8.50 -5.04
C ALA A 428 12.03 -9.20 -4.07
N SER A 429 13.16 -8.58 -3.75
CA SER A 429 14.16 -9.12 -2.83
C SER A 429 13.66 -9.12 -1.39
N ARG A 430 13.13 -7.98 -0.88
CA ARG A 430 12.72 -7.84 0.51
C ARG A 430 11.47 -8.63 0.86
N CYS A 431 10.44 -8.59 0.00
CA CYS A 431 9.11 -9.11 0.30
C CYS A 431 8.73 -10.35 -0.53
N ASN A 432 9.62 -10.86 -1.39
CA ASN A 432 9.30 -11.86 -2.41
C ASN A 432 8.13 -11.42 -3.29
N SER A 433 7.97 -10.11 -3.48
CA SER A 433 6.82 -9.52 -4.15
C SER A 433 6.78 -9.90 -5.62
N TYR A 434 5.63 -10.39 -6.08
CA TYR A 434 5.40 -10.79 -7.47
C TYR A 434 5.66 -9.61 -8.41
N ASN A 435 6.59 -9.80 -9.37
CA ASN A 435 7.05 -8.78 -10.31
C ASN A 435 7.60 -7.51 -9.65
N GLY A 436 8.00 -7.57 -8.37
CA GLY A 436 8.47 -6.38 -7.64
C GLY A 436 7.37 -5.35 -7.37
N ALA A 437 6.11 -5.73 -7.42
CA ALA A 437 5.00 -4.85 -7.13
C ALA A 437 4.96 -4.47 -5.64
N TYR A 438 4.64 -3.20 -5.34
CA TYR A 438 4.44 -2.75 -3.95
C TYR A 438 2.99 -2.88 -3.48
N MET A 439 2.07 -3.14 -4.41
CA MET A 439 0.67 -3.47 -4.14
C MET A 439 0.29 -4.78 -4.83
N SER A 440 -0.93 -5.26 -4.63
CA SER A 440 -1.42 -6.41 -5.37
C SER A 440 -1.87 -6.00 -6.79
N PHE A 441 -2.70 -6.79 -7.44
CA PHE A 441 -3.22 -6.47 -8.77
C PHE A 441 -4.00 -5.16 -8.79
N VAL A 442 -3.70 -4.33 -9.77
CA VAL A 442 -4.49 -3.15 -10.11
C VAL A 442 -5.47 -3.54 -11.21
N ALA A 443 -6.74 -3.48 -10.86
CA ALA A 443 -7.79 -3.76 -11.80
C ALA A 443 -7.97 -2.57 -12.78
N ASP A 444 -8.05 -2.86 -14.06
CA ASP A 444 -8.46 -1.90 -15.08
C ASP A 444 -9.97 -1.65 -15.05
N LYS A 445 -10.46 -0.79 -15.94
CA LYS A 445 -11.89 -0.40 -15.98
C LYS A 445 -12.86 -1.56 -16.24
N ASP A 446 -12.41 -2.62 -16.91
CA ASP A 446 -13.22 -3.76 -17.34
C ASP A 446 -13.14 -4.94 -16.35
N SER A 447 -12.19 -4.90 -15.43
CA SER A 447 -11.95 -5.97 -14.46
C SER A 447 -12.79 -5.86 -13.19
N LYS A 448 -12.93 -7.00 -12.51
CA LYS A 448 -13.63 -7.08 -11.22
C LYS A 448 -12.68 -6.98 -10.06
N THR A 449 -13.08 -6.31 -9.00
CA THR A 449 -12.30 -6.29 -7.75
C THR A 449 -12.01 -7.71 -7.26
N VAL A 450 -10.74 -8.01 -7.05
CA VAL A 450 -10.30 -9.31 -6.54
C VAL A 450 -10.65 -9.41 -5.06
N THR A 451 -11.35 -10.47 -4.68
CA THR A 451 -11.58 -10.82 -3.27
C THR A 451 -11.61 -12.33 -3.16
N THR A 452 -10.73 -12.87 -2.33
CA THR A 452 -10.66 -14.29 -2.03
C THR A 452 -10.80 -14.52 -0.52
N PRO A 453 -11.41 -15.63 -0.11
CA PRO A 453 -11.64 -15.90 1.31
C PRO A 453 -10.37 -16.28 2.11
N GLY A 454 -9.20 -16.35 1.48
CA GLY A 454 -7.98 -16.79 2.16
C GLY A 454 -8.00 -18.25 2.61
N VAL A 455 -8.74 -19.11 1.92
CA VAL A 455 -8.90 -20.54 2.27
C VAL A 455 -8.44 -21.43 1.13
N ILE A 456 -7.65 -22.44 1.46
CA ILE A 456 -7.25 -23.52 0.56
C ILE A 456 -8.15 -24.72 0.81
N LYS A 457 -9.10 -24.98 -0.09
CA LYS A 457 -10.14 -26.03 0.13
C LYS A 457 -9.56 -27.44 0.33
N GLN A 458 -8.42 -27.73 -0.26
CA GLN A 458 -7.74 -29.02 -0.19
C GLN A 458 -7.02 -29.24 1.14
N LEU A 459 -6.71 -28.15 1.87
CA LEU A 459 -5.94 -28.19 3.12
C LEU A 459 -6.79 -27.68 4.29
N LYS A 460 -6.98 -28.55 5.29
CA LYS A 460 -7.92 -28.27 6.38
C LYS A 460 -7.44 -27.20 7.37
N ASN A 461 -6.12 -26.97 7.45
CA ASN A 461 -5.49 -26.16 8.50
C ASN A 461 -4.47 -25.15 7.95
N VAL A 462 -4.54 -24.85 6.66
CA VAL A 462 -3.72 -23.81 6.02
C VAL A 462 -4.61 -22.66 5.56
N PHE A 463 -4.26 -21.44 5.96
CA PHE A 463 -4.96 -20.22 5.61
C PHE A 463 -4.00 -19.24 4.92
N LEU A 464 -4.54 -18.43 3.99
CA LEU A 464 -3.81 -17.37 3.33
C LEU A 464 -4.16 -16.03 3.98
N ALA A 465 -3.16 -15.20 4.19
CA ALA A 465 -3.32 -13.82 4.62
C ALA A 465 -2.47 -12.92 3.71
N GLY A 466 -2.73 -11.61 3.73
CA GLY A 466 -1.97 -10.66 2.93
C GLY A 466 -2.83 -9.92 1.89
N GLN A 467 -2.23 -8.89 1.33
CA GLN A 467 -2.90 -7.94 0.44
C GLN A 467 -3.46 -8.57 -0.86
N TRP A 468 -2.92 -9.71 -1.32
CA TRP A 468 -3.35 -10.40 -2.54
C TRP A 468 -4.74 -11.03 -2.45
N ASN A 469 -5.33 -11.08 -1.27
CA ASN A 469 -6.67 -11.63 -1.06
C ASN A 469 -7.79 -10.59 -1.17
N MET A 470 -7.48 -9.29 -1.26
CA MET A 470 -8.51 -8.24 -1.20
C MET A 470 -8.13 -6.98 -1.98
N GLY A 471 -8.86 -6.69 -3.04
CA GLY A 471 -8.78 -5.46 -3.83
C GLY A 471 -7.41 -5.25 -4.49
N SER A 472 -7.00 -4.01 -4.59
CA SER A 472 -5.68 -3.59 -5.07
C SER A 472 -4.57 -3.72 -4.01
N GLY A 473 -4.90 -4.20 -2.82
CA GLY A 473 -3.94 -4.34 -1.72
C GLY A 473 -3.79 -3.11 -0.84
N GLY A 474 -2.62 -2.98 -0.20
CA GLY A 474 -2.29 -1.93 0.75
C GLY A 474 -2.44 -2.38 2.21
N LEU A 475 -2.15 -1.46 3.15
CA LEU A 475 -2.07 -1.78 4.58
C LEU A 475 -3.41 -2.24 5.19
N PRO A 476 -4.57 -1.57 4.97
CA PRO A 476 -5.83 -2.00 5.57
C PRO A 476 -6.26 -3.39 5.08
N PRO A 477 -6.30 -3.70 3.77
CA PRO A 477 -6.56 -5.05 3.30
C PRO A 477 -5.61 -6.10 3.87
N ALA A 478 -4.31 -5.80 3.96
CA ALA A 478 -3.33 -6.74 4.51
C ALA A 478 -3.60 -7.05 6.00
N ALA A 479 -3.82 -6.03 6.84
CA ALA A 479 -4.14 -6.21 8.26
C ALA A 479 -5.44 -7.01 8.45
N VAL A 480 -6.50 -6.61 7.75
CA VAL A 480 -7.82 -7.27 7.82
C VAL A 480 -7.75 -8.73 7.39
N GLN A 481 -6.99 -9.07 6.35
CA GLN A 481 -6.82 -10.47 5.92
C GLN A 481 -6.05 -11.29 6.96
N GLY A 482 -5.14 -10.71 7.71
CA GLY A 482 -4.51 -11.33 8.88
C GLY A 482 -5.54 -11.67 9.95
N LYS A 483 -6.38 -10.69 10.34
CA LYS A 483 -7.47 -10.89 11.30
C LYS A 483 -8.49 -11.94 10.81
N PHE A 484 -8.80 -11.95 9.51
CA PHE A 484 -9.73 -12.92 8.94
C PHE A 484 -9.19 -14.36 8.95
N ALA A 485 -7.89 -14.56 8.70
CA ALA A 485 -7.25 -15.85 8.84
C ALA A 485 -7.33 -16.35 10.31
N ALA A 486 -7.02 -15.48 11.27
CA ALA A 486 -7.16 -15.75 12.70
C ALA A 486 -8.62 -16.06 13.08
N TRP A 487 -9.58 -15.25 12.61
CA TRP A 487 -11.02 -15.48 12.85
C TRP A 487 -11.47 -16.88 12.37
N ARG A 488 -10.98 -17.33 11.23
CA ARG A 488 -11.33 -18.66 10.70
C ARG A 488 -10.80 -19.79 11.58
N ILE A 489 -9.61 -19.64 12.14
CA ILE A 489 -9.03 -20.60 13.10
C ILE A 489 -9.85 -20.60 14.40
N CYS A 490 -10.11 -19.42 14.98
CA CYS A 490 -10.94 -19.29 16.19
C CYS A 490 -12.32 -19.93 16.01
N LYS A 491 -12.97 -19.64 14.86
CA LYS A 491 -14.28 -20.22 14.55
C LYS A 491 -14.25 -21.73 14.43
N LYS A 492 -13.18 -22.29 13.88
CA LYS A 492 -13.00 -23.73 13.74
C LYS A 492 -12.78 -24.42 15.09
N GLU A 493 -12.06 -23.78 15.99
CA GLU A 493 -11.79 -24.28 17.35
C GLU A 493 -12.92 -23.93 18.36
N GLY A 494 -13.97 -23.20 17.93
CA GLY A 494 -15.10 -22.82 18.79
C GLY A 494 -14.76 -21.78 19.85
N VAL A 495 -13.67 -21.01 19.69
CA VAL A 495 -13.25 -19.99 20.65
C VAL A 495 -13.60 -18.58 20.15
N PRO A 496 -13.80 -17.60 21.07
CA PRO A 496 -13.96 -16.19 20.68
C PRO A 496 -12.72 -15.66 19.99
N CYS A 497 -12.90 -14.89 18.92
CA CYS A 497 -11.83 -14.17 18.26
C CYS A 497 -11.70 -12.77 18.92
N LYS A 498 -10.60 -12.54 19.60
CA LYS A 498 -10.35 -11.33 20.42
C LYS A 498 -9.33 -10.40 19.77
#